data_6fcdc9a3b506084637927ad4a8ae530f
#
_entry.id   6fcdc9a3b506084637927ad4a8ae530f
#
_cell.length_a   1.000
_cell.length_b   1.000
_cell.length_c   1.000
_cell.angle_alpha   90.00
_cell.angle_beta   90.00
_cell.angle_gamma   90.00
#
_symmetry.space_group_name_H-M   'P 1'
#
loop_
_entity.id
_entity.type
_entity.pdbx_description
1 polymer ?
#
loop_
_entity_poly.entity_id
_entity_poly.type
_entity_poly.pdbx_seq_one_letter_code
_entity_poly.pdbx_strand_id
1 'polypeptide(L)'
;MDRCNDLCTKEATGQCALCEVLAERDRFIRLWMKGGFLREGRRALQRGFSREPEAHKAMVWRAIAAIWHQGQFEAIAEVIAPTYVHHTSRTAADGGHAVHGPDGVRGAVTAWRSAFPDLHFTLEDLVVEGDKVVARWTCRGTHHGVFRGLAPTGTRVTFTGMTLYRMAQGKIVEQWTVEDGVSLYQQLGLLRA
;
A
#
# COMPACT_ATOMS: atom_id res chain seq x y z
N MET A 1 -22.16 16.14 -33.02
CA MET A 1 -21.16 17.09 -33.55
C MET A 1 -21.31 18.49 -32.94
N ASP A 2 -22.30 18.73 -32.06
CA ASP A 2 -22.71 20.09 -31.65
C ASP A 2 -22.30 20.56 -30.25
N ARG A 3 -21.38 19.85 -29.58
CA ARG A 3 -20.91 20.28 -28.24
C ARG A 3 -19.47 20.80 -28.20
N CYS A 4 -18.78 20.86 -29.34
CA CYS A 4 -17.38 21.33 -29.40
C CYS A 4 -17.27 22.85 -29.69
N ASN A 5 -18.37 23.50 -30.09
CA ASN A 5 -18.33 24.92 -30.55
C ASN A 5 -18.31 25.96 -29.42
N ASP A 6 -18.71 25.61 -28.21
CA ASP A 6 -18.87 26.57 -27.12
C ASP A 6 -17.66 26.73 -26.21
N LEU A 7 -16.63 25.86 -26.33
CA LEU A 7 -15.49 25.85 -25.45
C LEU A 7 -14.11 25.91 -26.11
N CYS A 8 -14.06 26.10 -27.45
CA CYS A 8 -12.80 26.13 -28.17
C CYS A 8 -12.56 27.52 -28.80
N THR A 9 -11.69 28.31 -28.22
CA THR A 9 -11.11 29.47 -28.91
C THR A 9 -10.18 28.96 -30.01
N LYS A 10 -10.56 29.19 -31.28
CA LYS A 10 -9.74 28.82 -32.44
C LYS A 10 -8.44 29.60 -32.42
N GLU A 11 -7.33 28.96 -32.09
CA GLU A 11 -6.03 29.46 -32.50
C GLU A 11 -5.76 29.13 -33.99
N ALA A 12 -4.91 29.94 -34.61
CA ALA A 12 -4.75 30.05 -36.07
C ALA A 12 -4.20 28.80 -36.80
N THR A 13 -4.09 27.65 -36.15
CA THR A 13 -3.55 26.39 -36.73
C THR A 13 -4.62 25.31 -36.98
N GLY A 14 -5.90 25.59 -36.68
CA GLY A 14 -7.00 24.67 -37.02
C GLY A 14 -7.10 23.36 -36.23
N GLN A 15 -6.19 23.06 -35.33
CA GLN A 15 -6.21 21.87 -34.48
C GLN A 15 -6.31 22.27 -33.01
N CYS A 16 -7.34 21.79 -32.33
CA CYS A 16 -7.53 21.99 -30.91
C CYS A 16 -7.14 20.69 -30.15
N ALA A 17 -6.18 20.80 -29.26
CA ALA A 17 -5.71 19.66 -28.44
C ALA A 17 -6.86 18.95 -27.70
N LEU A 18 -7.89 19.69 -27.27
CA LEU A 18 -9.07 19.12 -26.64
C LEU A 18 -9.93 18.31 -27.63
N CYS A 19 -10.01 18.73 -28.90
CA CYS A 19 -10.72 18.00 -29.95
C CYS A 19 -9.98 16.72 -30.33
N GLU A 20 -8.65 16.70 -30.30
CA GLU A 20 -7.86 15.49 -30.53
C GLU A 20 -8.04 14.47 -29.40
N VAL A 21 -7.98 14.91 -28.14
CA VAL A 21 -8.23 14.04 -26.97
C VAL A 21 -9.65 13.48 -26.98
N LEU A 22 -10.65 14.29 -27.36
CA LEU A 22 -12.04 13.82 -27.47
C LEU A 22 -12.24 12.88 -28.67
N ALA A 23 -11.55 13.11 -29.79
CA ALA A 23 -11.58 12.21 -30.96
C ALA A 23 -10.89 10.89 -30.69
N GLU A 24 -9.77 10.87 -29.94
CA GLU A 24 -9.10 9.65 -29.47
C GLU A 24 -9.99 8.87 -28.51
N ARG A 25 -10.64 9.55 -27.55
CA ARG A 25 -11.61 8.92 -26.64
C ARG A 25 -12.77 8.28 -27.39
N ASP A 26 -13.34 8.96 -28.39
CA ASP A 26 -14.44 8.43 -29.18
C ASP A 26 -14.01 7.33 -30.15
N ARG A 27 -12.75 7.33 -30.59
CA ARG A 27 -12.13 6.23 -31.34
C ARG A 27 -11.93 5.01 -30.44
N PHE A 28 -11.50 5.22 -29.19
CA PHE A 28 -11.36 4.17 -28.18
C PHE A 28 -12.71 3.55 -27.80
N ILE A 29 -13.74 4.40 -27.60
CA ILE A 29 -15.11 3.95 -27.31
C ILE A 29 -15.70 3.18 -28.50
N ARG A 30 -15.47 3.61 -29.74
CA ARG A 30 -15.93 2.91 -30.96
C ARG A 30 -15.21 1.59 -31.19
N LEU A 31 -13.92 1.49 -30.88
CA LEU A 31 -13.17 0.25 -30.87
C LEU A 31 -13.65 -0.68 -29.75
N TRP A 32 -14.00 -0.14 -28.60
CA TRP A 32 -14.57 -0.86 -27.46
C TRP A 32 -15.97 -1.42 -27.81
N MET A 33 -16.79 -0.65 -28.52
CA MET A 33 -18.15 -1.06 -28.94
C MET A 33 -18.18 -1.99 -30.18
N LYS A 34 -17.14 -2.02 -31.01
CA LYS A 34 -17.07 -2.88 -32.22
C LYS A 34 -16.56 -4.30 -31.96
N GLY A 35 -16.56 -4.80 -30.76
CA GLY A 35 -16.48 -6.23 -30.45
C GLY A 35 -15.10 -6.87 -30.47
N GLY A 36 -14.01 -6.15 -30.72
CA GLY A 36 -12.65 -6.69 -30.60
C GLY A 36 -12.25 -7.00 -29.16
N PHE A 37 -12.65 -6.14 -28.26
CA PHE A 37 -12.37 -6.25 -26.81
C PHE A 37 -13.39 -7.11 -26.04
N LEU A 38 -14.59 -7.34 -26.62
CA LEU A 38 -15.62 -8.14 -25.96
C LEU A 38 -15.28 -9.64 -25.87
N ARG A 39 -14.37 -10.16 -26.70
CA ARG A 39 -13.88 -11.54 -26.54
C ARG A 39 -12.88 -11.68 -25.42
N GLU A 40 -12.00 -10.72 -25.22
CA GLU A 40 -11.07 -10.69 -24.07
C GLU A 40 -11.77 -10.21 -22.80
N GLY A 41 -12.63 -9.19 -22.87
CA GLY A 41 -13.46 -8.75 -21.77
C GLY A 41 -14.47 -9.79 -21.29
N ARG A 42 -15.08 -10.59 -22.21
CA ARG A 42 -15.91 -11.75 -21.82
C ARG A 42 -15.09 -12.89 -21.22
N ARG A 43 -13.86 -13.11 -21.69
CA ARG A 43 -12.95 -14.06 -21.06
C ARG A 43 -12.45 -13.56 -19.69
N ALA A 44 -12.30 -12.26 -19.48
CA ALA A 44 -12.01 -11.66 -18.19
C ALA A 44 -13.24 -11.69 -17.25
N LEU A 45 -14.45 -11.45 -17.77
CA LEU A 45 -15.71 -11.58 -17.03
C LEU A 45 -16.13 -13.05 -16.81
N GLN A 46 -15.75 -13.97 -17.70
CA GLN A 46 -15.98 -15.41 -17.54
C GLN A 46 -14.92 -16.12 -16.69
N ARG A 47 -13.76 -15.50 -16.46
CA ARG A 47 -12.83 -15.88 -15.38
C ARG A 47 -13.34 -15.41 -14.04
N GLY A 48 -14.64 -15.50 -13.79
CA GLY A 48 -15.33 -15.11 -12.58
C GLY A 48 -14.72 -13.86 -11.92
N PHE A 49 -15.50 -13.04 -11.28
CA PHE A 49 -14.98 -12.17 -10.24
C PHE A 49 -14.02 -13.04 -9.42
N SER A 50 -12.71 -12.96 -9.72
CA SER A 50 -11.76 -13.89 -9.15
C SER A 50 -11.82 -13.66 -7.64
N ARG A 51 -11.98 -14.71 -6.86
CA ARG A 51 -11.87 -14.65 -5.40
C ARG A 51 -10.49 -14.14 -4.96
N GLU A 52 -9.55 -14.02 -5.89
CA GLU A 52 -8.17 -13.55 -5.64
C GLU A 52 -8.08 -12.15 -5.03
N PRO A 53 -8.73 -11.09 -5.56
CA PRO A 53 -8.64 -9.75 -4.95
C PRO A 53 -9.13 -9.72 -3.51
N GLU A 54 -10.22 -10.40 -3.21
CA GLU A 54 -10.74 -10.48 -1.85
C GLU A 54 -9.88 -11.36 -0.94
N ALA A 55 -9.28 -12.43 -1.48
CA ALA A 55 -8.32 -13.26 -0.77
C ALA A 55 -7.04 -12.47 -0.45
N HIS A 56 -6.54 -11.67 -1.41
CA HIS A 56 -5.39 -10.80 -1.21
C HIS A 56 -5.66 -9.74 -0.12
N LYS A 57 -6.82 -9.08 -0.16
CA LYS A 57 -7.24 -8.13 0.90
C LYS A 57 -7.30 -8.82 2.27
N ALA A 58 -7.95 -9.99 2.35
CA ALA A 58 -8.07 -10.75 3.58
C ALA A 58 -6.69 -11.13 4.16
N MET A 59 -5.73 -11.50 3.30
CA MET A 59 -4.38 -11.83 3.72
C MET A 59 -3.63 -10.61 4.28
N VAL A 60 -3.71 -9.45 3.61
CA VAL A 60 -3.10 -8.20 4.08
C VAL A 60 -3.79 -7.71 5.36
N TRP A 61 -5.11 -7.80 5.43
CA TRP A 61 -5.85 -7.47 6.65
C TRP A 61 -5.38 -8.35 7.83
N ARG A 62 -5.21 -9.66 7.59
CA ARG A 62 -4.70 -10.60 8.60
C ARG A 62 -3.27 -10.26 9.04
N ALA A 63 -2.40 -9.86 8.10
CA ALA A 63 -1.04 -9.40 8.44
C ALA A 63 -1.08 -8.21 9.40
N ILE A 64 -1.90 -7.23 9.11
CA ILE A 64 -2.01 -6.01 9.93
C ILE A 64 -2.70 -6.31 11.26
N ALA A 65 -3.85 -6.97 11.25
CA ALA A 65 -4.66 -7.19 12.45
C ALA A 65 -4.04 -8.23 13.39
N ALA A 66 -3.64 -9.40 12.88
CA ALA A 66 -3.13 -10.46 13.74
C ALA A 66 -1.67 -10.24 14.13
N ILE A 67 -0.80 -9.91 13.15
CA ILE A 67 0.65 -9.85 13.39
C ILE A 67 1.03 -8.50 14.02
N TRP A 68 0.71 -7.38 13.34
CA TRP A 68 1.15 -6.06 13.79
C TRP A 68 0.35 -5.54 14.98
N HIS A 69 -0.99 -5.62 14.92
CA HIS A 69 -1.85 -5.09 15.98
C HIS A 69 -1.92 -6.02 17.19
N GLN A 70 -2.10 -7.34 17.01
CA GLN A 70 -2.29 -8.27 18.13
C GLN A 70 -1.00 -8.98 18.57
N GLY A 71 0.07 -8.97 17.75
CA GLY A 71 1.32 -9.67 18.04
C GLY A 71 1.20 -11.19 17.97
N GLN A 72 0.26 -11.72 17.19
CA GLN A 72 0.05 -13.15 16.98
C GLN A 72 1.12 -13.71 16.02
N PHE A 73 2.25 -14.13 16.54
CA PHE A 73 3.39 -14.58 15.74
C PHE A 73 3.13 -15.88 14.97
N GLU A 74 2.17 -16.69 15.41
CA GLU A 74 1.74 -17.92 14.74
C GLU A 74 1.20 -17.63 13.33
N ALA A 75 0.53 -16.48 13.16
CA ALA A 75 0.00 -16.07 11.86
C ALA A 75 1.10 -15.74 10.84
N ILE A 76 2.33 -15.46 11.27
CA ILE A 76 3.43 -15.07 10.37
C ILE A 76 3.68 -16.16 9.31
N ALA A 77 3.80 -17.41 9.71
CA ALA A 77 4.08 -18.53 8.80
C ALA A 77 2.97 -18.78 7.78
N GLU A 78 1.73 -18.41 8.11
CA GLU A 78 0.60 -18.54 7.20
C GLU A 78 0.54 -17.40 6.17
N VAL A 79 0.91 -16.20 6.58
CA VAL A 79 0.75 -14.96 5.81
C VAL A 79 2.01 -14.61 5.01
N ILE A 80 3.18 -14.82 5.59
CA ILE A 80 4.48 -14.40 5.04
C ILE A 80 5.17 -15.57 4.34
N ALA A 81 5.65 -15.34 3.13
CA ALA A 81 6.40 -16.34 2.40
C ALA A 81 7.82 -16.53 2.98
N PRO A 82 8.42 -17.73 2.88
CA PRO A 82 9.83 -17.93 3.27
C PRO A 82 10.80 -16.99 2.55
N THR A 83 10.49 -16.65 1.31
CA THR A 83 11.29 -15.75 0.45
C THR A 83 10.93 -14.28 0.58
N TYR A 84 10.13 -13.91 1.58
CA TYR A 84 9.68 -12.54 1.79
C TYR A 84 10.82 -11.53 1.91
N VAL A 85 10.64 -10.36 1.27
CA VAL A 85 11.55 -9.22 1.36
C VAL A 85 10.77 -7.95 1.66
N HIS A 86 11.15 -7.24 2.72
CA HIS A 86 10.70 -5.89 2.98
C HIS A 86 11.73 -4.90 2.43
N HIS A 87 11.35 -4.17 1.39
CA HIS A 87 12.14 -3.10 0.82
C HIS A 87 11.92 -1.83 1.66
N THR A 88 12.92 -1.47 2.47
CA THR A 88 12.86 -0.25 3.27
C THR A 88 13.46 0.91 2.47
N SER A 89 12.89 2.11 2.61
CA SER A 89 13.47 3.34 2.07
C SER A 89 14.69 3.82 2.87
N ARG A 90 15.03 3.13 3.96
CA ARG A 90 16.17 3.47 4.82
C ARG A 90 17.48 3.13 4.12
N THR A 91 18.38 4.08 4.09
CA THR A 91 19.72 3.89 3.53
C THR A 91 20.56 2.97 4.43
N ALA A 92 21.59 2.35 3.86
CA ALA A 92 22.54 1.54 4.63
C ALA A 92 23.20 2.34 5.76
N ALA A 93 23.27 3.68 5.66
CA ALA A 93 23.78 4.57 6.69
C ALA A 93 22.96 4.54 8.00
N ASP A 94 21.67 4.20 7.92
CA ASP A 94 20.76 4.11 9.08
C ASP A 94 20.71 2.69 9.68
N GLY A 95 21.61 1.78 9.27
CA GLY A 95 21.59 0.38 9.69
C GLY A 95 20.35 -0.37 9.19
N GLY A 96 19.69 0.14 8.14
CA GLY A 96 18.49 -0.45 7.54
C GLY A 96 18.84 -1.73 6.80
N HIS A 97 18.79 -2.87 7.49
CA HIS A 97 18.83 -4.16 6.82
C HIS A 97 17.45 -4.48 6.25
N ALA A 98 17.43 -4.98 5.01
CA ALA A 98 16.21 -5.54 4.46
C ALA A 98 15.70 -6.64 5.39
N VAL A 99 14.41 -6.59 5.74
CA VAL A 99 13.78 -7.62 6.55
C VAL A 99 13.46 -8.80 5.64
N HIS A 100 13.99 -9.98 5.95
CA HIS A 100 13.82 -11.17 5.14
C HIS A 100 13.07 -12.27 5.89
N GLY A 101 12.14 -12.90 5.19
CA GLY A 101 11.41 -14.06 5.67
C GLY A 101 10.57 -13.84 6.92
N PRO A 102 9.95 -14.92 7.43
CA PRO A 102 9.13 -14.89 8.64
C PRO A 102 9.86 -14.40 9.89
N ASP A 103 11.12 -14.81 10.08
CA ASP A 103 11.91 -14.43 11.28
C ASP A 103 12.25 -12.94 11.29
N GLY A 104 12.53 -12.36 10.11
CA GLY A 104 12.73 -10.92 9.99
C GLY A 104 11.49 -10.13 10.36
N VAL A 105 10.29 -10.59 9.92
CA VAL A 105 9.02 -9.98 10.31
C VAL A 105 8.80 -10.09 11.82
N ARG A 106 9.05 -11.28 12.40
CA ARG A 106 8.98 -11.49 13.86
C ARG A 106 9.86 -10.49 14.61
N GLY A 107 11.12 -10.35 14.18
CA GLY A 107 12.06 -9.40 14.79
C GLY A 107 11.57 -7.96 14.71
N ALA A 108 11.08 -7.53 13.54
CA ALA A 108 10.55 -6.18 13.35
C ALA A 108 9.32 -5.90 14.24
N VAL A 109 8.34 -6.81 14.27
CA VAL A 109 7.15 -6.68 15.13
C VAL A 109 7.53 -6.65 16.60
N THR A 110 8.47 -7.52 17.03
CA THR A 110 8.96 -7.54 18.41
C THR A 110 9.59 -6.19 18.79
N ALA A 111 10.45 -5.64 17.93
CA ALA A 111 11.10 -4.35 18.19
C ALA A 111 10.09 -3.22 18.33
N TRP A 112 9.12 -3.13 17.43
CA TRP A 112 8.07 -2.12 17.49
C TRP A 112 7.19 -2.28 18.75
N ARG A 113 6.74 -3.48 19.05
CA ARG A 113 5.87 -3.73 20.21
C ARG A 113 6.61 -3.63 21.55
N SER A 114 7.92 -3.86 21.59
CA SER A 114 8.73 -3.56 22.77
C SER A 114 8.82 -2.07 23.05
N ALA A 115 8.91 -1.24 21.99
CA ALA A 115 8.94 0.21 22.11
C ALA A 115 7.54 0.80 22.38
N PHE A 116 6.50 0.25 21.77
CA PHE A 116 5.11 0.68 21.87
C PHE A 116 4.22 -0.53 22.19
N PRO A 117 4.08 -0.93 23.48
CA PRO A 117 3.35 -2.13 23.87
C PRO A 117 1.86 -2.11 23.50
N ASP A 118 1.26 -0.93 23.44
CA ASP A 118 -0.12 -0.64 23.06
C ASP A 118 -0.29 -0.30 21.57
N LEU A 119 0.65 -0.75 20.71
CA LEU A 119 0.66 -0.48 19.28
C LEU A 119 -0.67 -0.92 18.63
N HIS A 120 -1.33 0.04 18.00
CA HIS A 120 -2.64 -0.13 17.38
C HIS A 120 -2.64 0.39 15.94
N PHE A 121 -2.98 -0.49 15.01
CA PHE A 121 -3.17 -0.15 13.61
C PHE A 121 -4.65 -0.04 13.27
N THR A 122 -5.04 1.07 12.65
CA THR A 122 -6.33 1.24 11.99
C THR A 122 -6.07 1.16 10.49
N LEU A 123 -6.69 0.20 9.81
CA LEU A 123 -6.67 0.09 8.36
C LEU A 123 -7.76 1.00 7.79
N GLU A 124 -7.34 2.00 7.01
CA GLU A 124 -8.23 3.00 6.43
C GLU A 124 -8.75 2.55 5.06
N ASP A 125 -7.84 2.07 4.19
CA ASP A 125 -8.16 1.64 2.83
C ASP A 125 -7.34 0.43 2.40
N LEU A 126 -7.94 -0.41 1.54
CA LEU A 126 -7.27 -1.46 0.77
C LEU A 126 -7.63 -1.35 -0.70
N VAL A 127 -6.61 -1.20 -1.54
CA VAL A 127 -6.75 -1.21 -3.01
C VAL A 127 -5.98 -2.39 -3.57
N VAL A 128 -6.61 -3.14 -4.49
CA VAL A 128 -6.00 -4.33 -5.11
C VAL A 128 -5.98 -4.17 -6.61
N GLU A 129 -4.83 -4.44 -7.22
CA GLU A 129 -4.66 -4.59 -8.65
C GLU A 129 -3.71 -5.76 -8.94
N GLY A 130 -4.23 -6.78 -9.60
CA GLY A 130 -3.48 -8.01 -9.88
C GLY A 130 -2.95 -8.66 -8.61
N ASP A 131 -1.64 -8.85 -8.54
CA ASP A 131 -0.93 -9.43 -7.40
C ASP A 131 -0.51 -8.41 -6.33
N LYS A 132 -0.94 -7.15 -6.47
CA LYS A 132 -0.54 -6.07 -5.56
C LYS A 132 -1.70 -5.57 -4.72
N VAL A 133 -1.40 -5.28 -3.44
CA VAL A 133 -2.34 -4.69 -2.49
C VAL A 133 -1.69 -3.47 -1.87
N VAL A 134 -2.36 -2.32 -1.94
CA VAL A 134 -1.97 -1.12 -1.20
C VAL A 134 -2.87 -1.00 0.03
N ALA A 135 -2.26 -0.88 1.19
CA ALA A 135 -2.92 -0.58 2.46
C ALA A 135 -2.55 0.84 2.90
N ARG A 136 -3.54 1.69 3.16
CA ARG A 136 -3.37 2.96 3.87
C ARG A 136 -3.80 2.75 5.32
N TRP A 137 -2.98 3.17 6.26
CA TRP A 137 -3.18 2.89 7.67
C TRP A 137 -2.78 4.06 8.57
N THR A 138 -3.37 4.10 9.76
CA THR A 138 -3.00 4.96 10.89
C THR A 138 -2.49 4.08 12.02
N CYS A 139 -1.34 4.43 12.59
CA CYS A 139 -0.75 3.76 13.73
C CYS A 139 -0.75 4.68 14.95
N ARG A 140 -1.05 4.12 16.12
CA ARG A 140 -1.00 4.79 17.43
C ARG A 140 -0.28 3.92 18.43
N GLY A 141 0.36 4.54 19.40
CA GLY A 141 1.00 3.83 20.50
C GLY A 141 1.59 4.79 21.53
N THR A 142 1.99 4.27 22.68
CA THR A 142 2.67 5.01 23.73
C THR A 142 4.11 4.52 23.86
N HIS A 143 5.06 5.45 23.80
CA HIS A 143 6.50 5.13 23.83
C HIS A 143 6.94 4.74 25.22
N HIS A 144 6.90 3.45 25.53
CA HIS A 144 7.25 2.87 26.83
C HIS A 144 8.54 2.05 26.82
N GLY A 145 9.11 1.72 25.65
CA GLY A 145 10.36 0.99 25.53
C GLY A 145 11.41 1.77 24.73
N VAL A 146 12.62 1.23 24.64
CA VAL A 146 13.67 1.86 23.82
C VAL A 146 13.29 1.79 22.34
N PHE A 147 13.28 2.94 21.66
CA PHE A 147 13.03 3.06 20.24
C PHE A 147 14.20 3.74 19.51
N ARG A 148 14.93 3.00 18.68
CA ARG A 148 16.07 3.52 17.90
C ARG A 148 17.10 4.28 18.77
N GLY A 149 17.39 3.77 19.95
CA GLY A 149 18.33 4.39 20.91
C GLY A 149 17.71 5.47 21.80
N LEU A 150 16.47 5.90 21.56
CA LEU A 150 15.75 6.82 22.42
C LEU A 150 15.18 6.08 23.61
N ALA A 151 15.46 6.57 24.83
CA ALA A 151 14.84 6.07 26.06
C ALA A 151 13.32 6.35 26.05
N PRO A 152 12.53 5.54 26.79
CA PRO A 152 11.08 5.74 26.90
C PRO A 152 10.73 7.17 27.30
N THR A 153 9.81 7.80 26.56
CA THR A 153 9.36 9.18 26.85
C THR A 153 7.98 9.23 27.49
N GLY A 154 7.21 8.13 27.46
CA GLY A 154 5.80 8.11 27.83
C GLY A 154 4.88 8.84 26.86
N THR A 155 5.41 9.37 25.75
CA THR A 155 4.64 10.14 24.77
C THR A 155 3.72 9.23 23.97
N ARG A 156 2.44 9.62 23.86
CA ARG A 156 1.50 9.01 22.92
C ARG A 156 1.75 9.58 21.53
N VAL A 157 1.92 8.71 20.55
CA VAL A 157 2.17 9.07 19.16
C VAL A 157 1.05 8.59 18.25
N THR A 158 0.82 9.33 17.14
CA THR A 158 -0.05 8.94 16.06
C THR A 158 0.63 9.31 14.74
N PHE A 159 0.77 8.36 13.84
CA PHE A 159 1.36 8.59 12.53
C PHE A 159 0.68 7.72 11.47
N THR A 160 0.85 8.07 10.21
CA THR A 160 0.19 7.41 9.09
C THR A 160 1.22 6.79 8.16
N GLY A 161 0.75 5.90 7.31
CA GLY A 161 1.59 5.33 6.26
C GLY A 161 0.80 4.58 5.21
N MET A 162 1.53 4.20 4.18
CA MET A 162 1.07 3.34 3.11
C MET A 162 2.04 2.20 2.91
N THR A 163 1.50 1.02 2.69
CA THR A 163 2.29 -0.18 2.39
C THR A 163 1.77 -0.82 1.12
N LEU A 164 2.66 -1.02 0.15
CA LEU A 164 2.43 -1.86 -1.00
C LEU A 164 2.91 -3.27 -0.68
N TYR A 165 2.05 -4.24 -0.84
CA TYR A 165 2.35 -5.68 -0.74
C TYR A 165 2.29 -6.31 -2.12
N ARG A 166 3.17 -7.27 -2.40
CA ARG A 166 3.05 -8.19 -3.54
C ARG A 166 2.74 -9.59 -3.04
N MET A 167 1.75 -10.18 -3.68
CA MET A 167 1.23 -11.49 -3.34
C MET A 167 1.74 -12.54 -4.33
N ALA A 168 2.09 -13.72 -3.86
CA ALA A 168 2.31 -14.88 -4.70
C ALA A 168 1.95 -16.14 -3.91
N GLN A 169 1.32 -17.10 -4.58
CA GLN A 169 0.92 -18.38 -3.98
C GLN A 169 0.13 -18.23 -2.67
N GLY A 170 -0.72 -17.21 -2.59
CA GLY A 170 -1.55 -16.90 -1.42
C GLY A 170 -0.81 -16.32 -0.23
N LYS A 171 0.45 -15.89 -0.39
CA LYS A 171 1.26 -15.28 0.67
C LYS A 171 1.85 -13.94 0.24
N ILE A 172 2.23 -13.13 1.20
CA ILE A 172 2.99 -11.90 0.98
C ILE A 172 4.45 -12.27 0.70
N VAL A 173 4.96 -11.88 -0.46
CA VAL A 173 6.35 -12.15 -0.89
C VAL A 173 7.22 -10.90 -0.87
N GLU A 174 6.63 -9.70 -1.02
CA GLU A 174 7.36 -8.44 -0.95
C GLU A 174 6.52 -7.35 -0.30
N GLN A 175 7.19 -6.38 0.28
CA GLN A 175 6.58 -5.23 0.92
C GLN A 175 7.43 -3.97 0.71
N TRP A 176 6.77 -2.86 0.42
CA TRP A 176 7.33 -1.50 0.42
C TRP A 176 6.48 -0.63 1.32
N THR A 177 7.11 0.07 2.27
CA THR A 177 6.39 0.92 3.22
C THR A 177 6.94 2.34 3.19
N VAL A 178 6.03 3.30 3.09
CA VAL A 178 6.29 4.72 3.35
C VAL A 178 5.47 5.11 4.56
N GLU A 179 6.13 5.65 5.57
CA GLU A 179 5.51 6.12 6.81
C GLU A 179 5.86 7.58 7.06
N ASP A 180 5.00 8.31 7.74
CA ASP A 180 5.27 9.68 8.21
C ASP A 180 6.23 9.65 9.40
N GLY A 181 7.49 9.34 9.11
CA GLY A 181 8.55 9.28 10.11
C GLY A 181 8.89 10.66 10.69
N VAL A 182 8.70 11.74 9.91
CA VAL A 182 8.94 13.11 10.38
C VAL A 182 7.99 13.43 11.53
N SER A 183 6.70 13.20 11.34
CA SER A 183 5.70 13.40 12.38
C SER A 183 5.98 12.55 13.62
N LEU A 184 6.33 11.26 13.44
CA LEU A 184 6.69 10.37 14.54
C LEU A 184 7.89 10.92 15.35
N TYR A 185 8.97 11.32 14.67
CA TYR A 185 10.17 11.83 15.33
C TYR A 185 9.95 13.18 16.01
N GLN A 186 9.12 14.07 15.45
CA GLN A 186 8.73 15.32 16.10
C GLN A 186 7.95 15.07 17.38
N GLN A 187 6.96 14.17 17.34
CA GLN A 187 6.17 13.80 18.52
C GLN A 187 7.05 13.18 19.63
N LEU A 188 8.09 12.44 19.26
CA LEU A 188 9.06 11.88 20.21
C LEU A 188 10.13 12.88 20.69
N GLY A 189 10.15 14.11 20.16
CA GLY A 189 11.12 15.13 20.51
C GLY A 189 12.51 14.96 19.88
N LEU A 190 12.64 14.08 18.87
CA LEU A 190 13.90 13.83 18.14
C LEU A 190 14.15 14.86 17.02
N LEU A 191 13.09 15.49 16.53
CA LEU A 191 13.16 16.58 15.55
C LEU A 191 12.42 17.80 16.11
N ARG A 192 13.02 18.98 15.92
CA ARG A 192 12.33 20.25 16.19
C ARG A 192 11.41 20.58 15.03
N ALA A 193 10.23 21.13 15.35
CA ALA A 193 9.31 21.68 14.35
C ALA A 193 9.93 22.90 13.67
#